data_c8960c44cac259030667062fffb5029d
#
_entry.id   c8960c44cac259030667062fffb5029d
#
_cell.length_a   1.000
_cell.length_b   1.000
_cell.length_c   1.000
_cell.angle_alpha   90.00
_cell.angle_beta   90.00
_cell.angle_gamma   90.00
#
_symmetry.space_group_name_H-M   'P 1'
#
loop_
_entity.id
_entity.type
_entity.pdbx_description
1 polymer ?
#
loop_
_entity_poly.entity_id
_entity_poly.type
_entity_poly.pdbx_seq_one_letter_code
_entity_poly.pdbx_strand_id
1 'polypeptide(L)'
;MIIVGYQGIGKSSNSDFTTSMIDLESGNFWVDGKRNDDWYKVYVNIAEHLSNQGYNVFMSSHKVVREELNKRGVPFVVICPSLEMKEIWIDKLKNRYEQSNKDKDFKAWKNAEQCYDENIKDLMSEKIYYTIDSDRYNLRSIIANAECENFG
;
A
#
# COMPACT_ATOMS: atom_id res chain seq x y z
N MET A 1 2.79 13.24 -0.79
CA MET A 1 1.50 12.56 -1.07
C MET A 1 1.47 11.21 -0.37
N ILE A 2 0.35 10.86 0.23
CA ILE A 2 0.17 9.55 0.86
C ILE A 2 -0.40 8.56 -0.16
N ILE A 3 0.22 7.40 -0.26
CA ILE A 3 -0.14 6.35 -1.21
C ILE A 3 -0.42 5.07 -0.42
N VAL A 4 -1.67 4.64 -0.40
CA VAL A 4 -2.07 3.37 0.20
C VAL A 4 -1.98 2.31 -0.90
N GLY A 5 -1.05 1.40 -0.76
CA GLY A 5 -0.74 0.42 -1.79
C GLY A 5 -1.04 -1.01 -1.38
N TYR A 6 -1.63 -1.76 -2.31
CA TYR A 6 -1.83 -3.19 -2.12
C TYR A 6 -0.48 -3.93 -2.10
N GLN A 7 -0.48 -5.10 -1.50
CA GLN A 7 0.72 -5.94 -1.39
C GLN A 7 1.25 -6.29 -2.78
N GLY A 8 2.56 -6.19 -2.95
CA GLY A 8 3.24 -6.59 -4.18
C GLY A 8 3.29 -5.54 -5.29
N ILE A 9 2.82 -4.31 -5.07
CA ILE A 9 2.85 -3.28 -6.11
C ILE A 9 4.25 -2.69 -6.35
N GLY A 10 5.24 -3.01 -5.50
CA GLY A 10 6.61 -2.52 -5.65
C GLY A 10 6.98 -1.38 -4.71
N LYS A 11 6.31 -1.26 -3.57
CA LYS A 11 6.58 -0.20 -2.58
C LYS A 11 8.04 -0.16 -2.17
N SER A 12 8.58 -1.30 -1.73
CA SER A 12 9.97 -1.38 -1.26
C SER A 12 10.97 -1.13 -2.38
N SER A 13 10.69 -1.64 -3.59
CA SER A 13 11.58 -1.48 -4.76
C SER A 13 11.65 -0.07 -5.27
N ASN A 14 10.63 0.75 -4.99
CA ASN A 14 10.54 2.13 -5.47
C ASN A 14 10.79 3.16 -4.37
N SER A 15 11.03 2.71 -3.15
CA SER A 15 11.32 3.56 -2.00
C SER A 15 12.79 4.00 -2.06
N ASP A 16 13.03 5.31 -2.07
CA ASP A 16 14.38 5.88 -2.17
C ASP A 16 14.35 7.33 -1.67
N PHE A 17 15.23 7.66 -0.75
CA PHE A 17 15.35 9.02 -0.21
C PHE A 17 15.75 10.05 -1.29
N THR A 18 16.53 9.63 -2.28
CA THR A 18 16.93 10.54 -3.37
C THR A 18 15.78 10.90 -4.29
N THR A 19 14.73 10.05 -4.33
CA THR A 19 13.52 10.27 -5.11
C THR A 19 12.36 10.79 -4.25
N SER A 20 12.60 11.07 -2.98
CA SER A 20 11.59 11.51 -2.00
C SER A 20 10.45 10.53 -1.82
N MET A 21 10.72 9.24 -1.99
CA MET A 21 9.74 8.16 -1.79
C MET A 21 10.13 7.31 -0.59
N ILE A 22 9.21 7.13 0.34
CA ILE A 22 9.43 6.40 1.58
C ILE A 22 8.41 5.27 1.70
N ASP A 23 8.90 4.05 1.97
CA ASP A 23 8.03 2.91 2.30
C ASP A 23 7.90 2.81 3.82
N LEU A 24 6.72 3.18 4.32
CA LEU A 24 6.45 3.16 5.75
C LEU A 24 5.86 1.80 6.14
N GLU A 25 6.66 0.99 6.82
CA GLU A 25 6.31 -0.38 7.17
C GLU A 25 5.43 -0.47 8.41
N SER A 26 4.22 -1.02 8.27
CA SER A 26 3.33 -1.28 9.40
C SER A 26 3.86 -2.38 10.33
N GLY A 27 4.69 -3.26 9.81
CA GLY A 27 5.32 -4.33 10.58
C GLY A 27 6.24 -3.83 11.70
N ASN A 28 6.77 -2.62 11.59
CA ASN A 28 7.62 -2.01 12.62
C ASN A 28 6.88 -1.74 13.94
N PHE A 29 5.56 -1.82 13.95
CA PHE A 29 4.73 -1.63 15.15
C PHE A 29 4.50 -2.93 15.93
N TRP A 30 5.03 -4.06 15.45
CA TRP A 30 5.01 -5.31 16.19
C TRP A 30 6.21 -5.37 17.14
N VAL A 31 5.95 -5.59 18.44
CA VAL A 31 6.97 -5.74 19.46
C VAL A 31 6.64 -7.01 20.25
N ASP A 32 7.58 -7.97 20.27
CA ASP A 32 7.42 -9.26 20.97
C ASP A 32 6.11 -9.99 20.60
N GLY A 33 5.77 -9.97 19.29
CA GLY A 33 4.57 -10.62 18.78
C GLY A 33 3.27 -9.89 19.10
N LYS A 34 3.34 -8.68 19.63
CA LYS A 34 2.17 -7.85 19.97
C LYS A 34 2.29 -6.45 19.36
N ARG A 35 1.15 -5.85 19.12
CA ARG A 35 1.03 -4.51 18.60
C ARG A 35 -0.12 -3.82 19.33
N ASN A 36 0.06 -2.55 19.74
CA ASN A 36 -1.01 -1.79 20.41
C ASN A 36 -2.25 -1.71 19.51
N ASP A 37 -3.44 -1.75 20.10
CA ASP A 37 -4.71 -1.69 19.34
C ASP A 37 -4.83 -0.40 18.52
N ASP A 38 -4.21 0.68 18.96
CA ASP A 38 -4.22 1.98 18.29
C ASP A 38 -2.94 2.28 17.50
N TRP A 39 -2.15 1.26 17.15
CA TRP A 39 -0.90 1.41 16.40
C TRP A 39 -1.06 2.27 15.13
N TYR A 40 -2.19 2.15 14.47
CA TYR A 40 -2.48 2.86 13.22
C TYR A 40 -2.52 4.37 13.40
N LYS A 41 -2.84 4.87 14.59
CA LYS A 41 -2.85 6.30 14.86
C LYS A 41 -1.46 6.91 14.78
N VAL A 42 -0.48 6.25 15.39
CA VAL A 42 0.94 6.66 15.32
C VAL A 42 1.45 6.52 13.88
N TYR A 43 1.10 5.43 13.23
CA TYR A 43 1.45 5.14 11.85
C TYR A 43 0.97 6.27 10.92
N VAL A 44 -0.28 6.69 11.06
CA VAL A 44 -0.84 7.80 10.28
C VAL A 44 -0.19 9.13 10.65
N ASN A 45 0.12 9.36 11.94
CA ASN A 45 0.85 10.58 12.36
C ASN A 45 2.18 10.71 11.62
N ILE A 46 2.95 9.64 11.54
CA ILE A 46 4.25 9.63 10.87
C ILE A 46 4.06 9.90 9.38
N ALA A 47 3.12 9.23 8.75
CA ALA A 47 2.84 9.40 7.32
C ALA A 47 2.42 10.83 6.98
N GLU A 48 1.54 11.40 7.78
CA GLU A 48 1.08 12.78 7.59
C GLU A 48 2.22 13.78 7.71
N HIS A 49 3.06 13.61 8.74
CA HIS A 49 4.24 14.46 8.95
C HIS A 49 5.18 14.41 7.74
N LEU A 50 5.51 13.20 7.26
CA LEU A 50 6.40 13.03 6.12
C LEU A 50 5.79 13.59 4.84
N SER A 51 4.51 13.39 4.62
CA SER A 51 3.80 13.93 3.46
C SER A 51 3.81 15.45 3.47
N ASN A 52 3.62 16.08 4.64
CA ASN A 52 3.66 17.54 4.78
C ASN A 52 5.05 18.11 4.51
N GLN A 53 6.10 17.29 4.62
CA GLN A 53 7.46 17.67 4.28
C GLN A 53 7.79 17.45 2.79
N GLY A 54 6.83 17.02 1.99
CA GLY A 54 7.00 16.84 0.56
C GLY A 54 7.35 15.43 0.10
N TYR A 55 7.37 14.46 1.01
CA TYR A 55 7.65 13.06 0.64
C TYR A 55 6.42 12.37 0.08
N ASN A 56 6.64 11.42 -0.82
CA ASN A 56 5.64 10.44 -1.22
C ASN A 56 5.78 9.25 -0.29
N VAL A 57 4.73 8.97 0.48
CA VAL A 57 4.77 7.97 1.55
C VAL A 57 3.89 6.80 1.18
N PHE A 58 4.49 5.62 1.04
CA PHE A 58 3.75 4.39 0.86
C PHE A 58 3.27 3.87 2.22
N MET A 59 2.00 3.53 2.30
CA MET A 59 1.40 2.93 3.49
C MET A 59 0.76 1.59 3.12
N SER A 60 0.63 0.73 4.12
CA SER A 60 -0.08 -0.53 3.94
C SER A 60 -1.59 -0.31 3.74
N SER A 61 -2.25 -1.28 3.12
CA SER A 61 -3.66 -1.18 2.74
C SER A 61 -4.66 -1.56 3.84
N HIS A 62 -4.23 -1.64 5.08
CA HIS A 62 -5.11 -1.98 6.20
C HIS A 62 -6.33 -1.05 6.28
N LYS A 63 -7.49 -1.64 6.51
CA LYS A 63 -8.75 -0.88 6.59
C LYS A 63 -8.70 0.17 7.70
N VAL A 64 -8.17 -0.17 8.88
CA VAL A 64 -8.08 0.76 10.00
C VAL A 64 -7.21 1.99 9.69
N VAL A 65 -6.19 1.82 8.84
CA VAL A 65 -5.33 2.92 8.39
C VAL A 65 -6.14 3.86 7.49
N ARG A 66 -6.86 3.31 6.52
CA ARG A 66 -7.69 4.11 5.60
C ARG A 66 -8.82 4.82 6.33
N GLU A 67 -9.45 4.16 7.30
CA GLU A 67 -10.49 4.77 8.13
C GLU A 67 -9.93 5.94 8.94
N GLU A 68 -8.74 5.82 9.50
CA GLU A 68 -8.11 6.90 10.25
C GLU A 68 -7.75 8.08 9.36
N LEU A 69 -7.21 7.83 8.16
CA LEU A 69 -6.92 8.87 7.18
C LEU A 69 -8.19 9.64 6.80
N ASN A 70 -9.26 8.92 6.52
CA ASN A 70 -10.56 9.52 6.18
C ASN A 70 -11.14 10.32 7.35
N LYS A 71 -11.06 9.79 8.56
CA LYS A 71 -11.53 10.46 9.77
C LYS A 71 -10.84 11.78 10.01
N ARG A 72 -9.53 11.85 9.73
CA ARG A 72 -8.75 13.06 9.89
C ARG A 72 -8.87 14.03 8.71
N GLY A 73 -9.52 13.61 7.62
CA GLY A 73 -9.57 14.40 6.40
C GLY A 73 -8.22 14.51 5.69
N VAL A 74 -7.30 13.56 5.92
CA VAL A 74 -5.99 13.54 5.27
C VAL A 74 -6.15 12.91 3.89
N PRO A 75 -5.83 13.64 2.80
CA PRO A 75 -5.98 13.09 1.45
C PRO A 75 -4.96 11.99 1.16
N PHE A 76 -5.40 10.95 0.47
CA PHE A 76 -4.54 9.86 0.02
C PHE A 76 -5.07 9.27 -1.27
N VAL A 77 -4.20 8.57 -2.00
CA VAL A 77 -4.59 7.80 -3.18
C VAL A 77 -4.35 6.32 -2.91
N VAL A 78 -5.21 5.49 -3.48
CA VAL A 78 -5.04 4.03 -3.44
C VAL A 78 -4.44 3.57 -4.76
N ILE A 79 -3.46 2.67 -4.70
CA ILE A 79 -2.94 1.97 -5.88
C ILE A 79 -3.06 0.48 -5.62
N CYS A 80 -3.79 -0.22 -6.48
CA CYS A 80 -4.01 -1.65 -6.36
C CYS A 80 -4.13 -2.30 -7.74
N PRO A 81 -3.88 -3.62 -7.84
CA PRO A 81 -4.17 -4.31 -9.09
C PRO A 81 -5.68 -4.37 -9.34
N SER A 82 -6.07 -4.47 -10.60
CA SER A 82 -7.48 -4.65 -10.96
C SER A 82 -7.98 -6.05 -10.59
N LEU A 83 -9.29 -6.26 -10.66
CA LEU A 83 -9.88 -7.58 -10.39
C LEU A 83 -9.38 -8.63 -11.39
N GLU A 84 -9.17 -8.24 -12.64
CA GLU A 84 -8.69 -9.12 -13.70
C GLU A 84 -7.25 -9.59 -13.49
N MET A 85 -6.49 -8.92 -12.65
CA MET A 85 -5.09 -9.27 -12.35
C MET A 85 -4.96 -10.33 -11.26
N LYS A 86 -6.04 -10.89 -10.77
CA LYS A 86 -6.08 -11.82 -9.64
C LYS A 86 -5.05 -12.95 -9.77
N GLU A 87 -5.12 -13.71 -10.85
CA GLU A 87 -4.24 -14.88 -11.03
C GLU A 87 -2.77 -14.47 -11.11
N ILE A 88 -2.47 -13.42 -11.87
CA ILE A 88 -1.12 -12.88 -12.00
C ILE A 88 -0.60 -12.43 -10.64
N TRP A 89 -1.45 -11.78 -9.86
CA TRP A 89 -1.05 -11.24 -8.56
C TRP A 89 -0.81 -12.31 -7.52
N ILE A 90 -1.68 -13.32 -7.47
CA ILE A 90 -1.51 -14.47 -6.57
C ILE A 90 -0.19 -15.18 -6.87
N ASP A 91 0.13 -15.42 -8.15
CA ASP A 91 1.40 -16.02 -8.56
C ASP A 91 2.59 -15.15 -8.16
N LYS A 92 2.48 -13.85 -8.33
CA LYS A 92 3.52 -12.89 -7.93
C LYS A 92 3.81 -12.95 -6.43
N LEU A 93 2.78 -12.98 -5.61
CA LEU A 93 2.92 -13.07 -4.15
C LEU A 93 3.46 -14.42 -3.72
N LYS A 94 3.03 -15.49 -4.37
CA LYS A 94 3.55 -16.84 -4.15
C LYS A 94 5.05 -16.91 -4.44
N ASN A 95 5.46 -16.42 -5.61
CA ASN A 95 6.87 -16.41 -6.01
C ASN A 95 7.72 -15.60 -5.02
N ARG A 96 7.20 -14.48 -4.53
CA ARG A 96 7.89 -13.67 -3.54
C ARG A 96 8.11 -14.45 -2.25
N TYR A 97 7.11 -15.19 -1.78
CA TYR A 97 7.25 -16.04 -0.61
C TYR A 97 8.26 -17.16 -0.84
N GLU A 98 8.22 -17.84 -1.98
CA GLU A 98 9.15 -18.93 -2.32
C GLU A 98 10.61 -18.47 -2.32
N GLN A 99 10.87 -17.21 -2.66
CA GLN A 99 12.22 -16.64 -2.65
C GLN A 99 12.65 -16.15 -1.27
N SER A 100 11.73 -15.60 -0.48
CA SER A 100 12.06 -14.97 0.81
C SER A 100 11.92 -15.90 2.00
N ASN A 101 10.99 -16.84 1.96
CA ASN A 101 10.55 -17.70 3.07
C ASN A 101 10.10 -16.91 4.31
N LYS A 102 9.70 -15.63 4.12
CA LYS A 102 9.25 -14.78 5.22
C LYS A 102 7.77 -15.01 5.52
N ASP A 103 7.43 -15.02 6.81
CA ASP A 103 6.05 -15.20 7.27
C ASP A 103 5.11 -14.12 6.71
N LYS A 104 5.56 -12.88 6.64
CA LYS A 104 4.77 -11.78 6.07
C LYS A 104 4.41 -12.02 4.61
N ASP A 105 5.32 -12.60 3.82
CA ASP A 105 5.08 -12.89 2.41
C ASP A 105 4.14 -14.09 2.25
N PHE A 106 4.24 -15.09 3.14
CA PHE A 106 3.30 -16.19 3.20
C PHE A 106 1.88 -15.71 3.48
N LYS A 107 1.72 -14.85 4.50
CA LYS A 107 0.41 -14.28 4.86
C LYS A 107 -0.18 -13.45 3.73
N ALA A 108 0.64 -12.68 3.04
CA ALA A 108 0.21 -11.88 1.90
C ALA A 108 -0.34 -12.76 0.78
N TRP A 109 0.39 -13.82 0.43
CA TRP A 109 -0.03 -14.78 -0.58
C TRP A 109 -1.34 -15.47 -0.19
N LYS A 110 -1.43 -16.00 1.02
CA LYS A 110 -2.63 -16.71 1.50
C LYS A 110 -3.84 -15.80 1.60
N ASN A 111 -3.65 -14.56 2.03
CA ASN A 111 -4.72 -13.57 2.05
C ASN A 111 -5.25 -13.29 0.65
N ALA A 112 -4.35 -13.16 -0.33
CA ALA A 112 -4.75 -12.96 -1.73
C ALA A 112 -5.54 -14.15 -2.28
N GLU A 113 -5.11 -15.38 -1.96
CA GLU A 113 -5.86 -16.56 -2.39
C GLU A 113 -7.29 -16.59 -1.85
N GLN A 114 -7.47 -16.14 -0.61
CA GLN A 114 -8.76 -16.24 0.09
C GLN A 114 -9.67 -15.03 -0.13
N CYS A 115 -9.12 -13.83 -0.23
CA CYS A 115 -9.89 -12.59 -0.13
C CYS A 115 -9.55 -11.54 -1.19
N TYR A 116 -8.94 -11.91 -2.33
CA TYR A 116 -8.49 -10.95 -3.34
C TYR A 116 -9.62 -10.03 -3.80
N ASP A 117 -10.73 -10.61 -4.27
CA ASP A 117 -11.83 -9.83 -4.85
C ASP A 117 -12.43 -8.87 -3.82
N GLU A 118 -12.64 -9.34 -2.60
CA GLU A 118 -13.18 -8.52 -1.51
C GLU A 118 -12.25 -7.36 -1.17
N ASN A 119 -10.95 -7.64 -1.05
CA ASN A 119 -9.96 -6.64 -0.70
C ASN A 119 -9.82 -5.59 -1.80
N ILE A 120 -9.78 -6.00 -3.07
CA ILE A 120 -9.65 -5.07 -4.19
C ILE A 120 -10.90 -4.19 -4.31
N LYS A 121 -12.08 -4.78 -4.19
CA LYS A 121 -13.34 -4.01 -4.22
C LYS A 121 -13.40 -3.00 -3.09
N ASP A 122 -12.94 -3.37 -1.90
CA ASP A 122 -12.89 -2.46 -0.75
C ASP A 122 -11.92 -1.30 -1.01
N LEU A 123 -10.76 -1.58 -1.58
CA LEU A 123 -9.79 -0.55 -1.95
C LEU A 123 -10.33 0.39 -3.02
N MET A 124 -11.04 -0.14 -4.02
CA MET A 124 -11.66 0.67 -5.08
C MET A 124 -12.88 1.48 -4.59
N SER A 125 -13.36 1.24 -3.37
CA SER A 125 -14.41 2.05 -2.78
C SER A 125 -13.88 3.37 -2.19
N GLU A 126 -12.58 3.54 -2.08
CA GLU A 126 -11.99 4.79 -1.61
C GLU A 126 -12.16 5.90 -2.66
N LYS A 127 -12.09 7.16 -2.21
CA LYS A 127 -12.41 8.34 -3.02
C LYS A 127 -11.52 8.46 -4.28
N ILE A 128 -10.24 8.15 -4.13
CA ILE A 128 -9.26 8.25 -5.23
C ILE A 128 -8.49 6.94 -5.30
N TYR A 129 -8.59 6.26 -6.43
CA TYR A 129 -7.84 5.03 -6.64
C TYR A 129 -7.34 4.90 -8.08
N TYR A 130 -6.25 4.17 -8.23
CA TYR A 130 -5.66 3.85 -9.53
C TYR A 130 -5.44 2.34 -9.58
N THR A 131 -5.79 1.70 -10.69
CA THR A 131 -5.64 0.27 -10.86
C THR A 131 -4.46 -0.06 -11.77
N ILE A 132 -3.81 -1.20 -11.45
CA ILE A 132 -2.78 -1.79 -12.29
C ILE A 132 -3.45 -2.85 -13.14
N ASP A 133 -3.48 -2.64 -14.45
CA ASP A 133 -4.21 -3.49 -15.39
C ASP A 133 -3.29 -4.38 -16.24
N SER A 134 -1.98 -4.29 -16.04
CA SER A 134 -0.97 -5.06 -16.77
C SER A 134 0.19 -5.41 -15.83
N ASP A 135 0.81 -6.57 -16.05
CA ASP A 135 2.01 -6.95 -15.30
C ASP A 135 3.26 -6.15 -15.72
N ARG A 136 3.16 -5.38 -16.81
CA ARG A 136 4.20 -4.47 -17.30
C ARG A 136 3.88 -3.01 -16.95
N TYR A 137 3.60 -2.78 -15.68
CA TYR A 137 3.30 -1.42 -15.21
C TYR A 137 4.55 -0.71 -14.71
N ASN A 138 4.48 0.63 -14.70
CA ASN A 138 5.50 1.47 -14.09
C ASN A 138 4.86 2.23 -12.92
N LEU A 139 5.21 1.85 -11.69
CA LEU A 139 4.64 2.45 -10.49
C LEU A 139 4.93 3.95 -10.40
N ARG A 140 6.13 4.38 -10.76
CA ARG A 140 6.51 5.80 -10.72
C ARG A 140 5.66 6.64 -11.66
N SER A 141 5.30 6.10 -12.82
CA SER A 141 4.41 6.78 -13.77
C SER A 141 3.00 6.92 -13.21
N ILE A 142 2.49 5.88 -12.54
CA ILE A 142 1.18 5.94 -11.90
C ILE A 142 1.18 7.00 -10.80
N ILE A 143 2.23 7.06 -9.99
CA ILE A 143 2.38 8.04 -8.91
C ILE A 143 2.44 9.47 -9.50
N ALA A 144 3.21 9.67 -10.56
CA ALA A 144 3.33 10.98 -11.20
C ALA A 144 1.97 11.46 -11.75
N ASN A 145 1.21 10.57 -12.36
CA ASN A 145 -0.14 10.88 -12.83
C ASN A 145 -1.07 11.25 -11.67
N ALA A 146 -1.00 10.48 -10.58
CA ALA A 146 -1.81 10.75 -9.40
C ALA A 146 -1.48 12.12 -8.78
N GLU A 147 -0.21 12.49 -8.73
CA GLU A 147 0.22 13.81 -8.26
C GLU A 147 -0.36 14.92 -9.12
N CYS A 148 -0.20 14.81 -10.46
CA CYS A 148 -0.71 15.81 -11.39
C CYS A 148 -2.21 15.99 -11.30
N GLU A 149 -2.97 14.91 -11.23
CA GLU A 149 -4.43 14.93 -11.23
C GLU A 149 -5.03 15.44 -9.92
N ASN A 150 -4.37 15.22 -8.78
CA ASN A 150 -4.96 15.46 -7.48
C ASN A 150 -4.26 16.55 -6.66
N PHE A 151 -2.99 16.83 -6.92
CA PHE A 151 -2.16 17.72 -6.11
C PHE A 151 -1.31 18.69 -6.92
N GLY A 152 -1.41 18.60 -8.25
CA GLY A 152 -0.68 19.47 -9.17
C GLY A 152 -1.32 20.81 -9.44
#